data_06744a4c2e14df615c055410cef1e02e
#
_entry.id   06744a4c2e14df615c055410cef1e02e
#
_cell.length_a   1.000
_cell.length_b   1.000
_cell.length_c   1.000
_cell.angle_alpha   90.00
_cell.angle_beta   90.00
_cell.angle_gamma   90.00
#
_symmetry.space_group_name_H-M   'P 1'
#
loop_
_entity.id
_entity.type
_entity.pdbx_description
1 polymer ?
#
loop_
_entity_poly.entity_id
_entity_poly.type
_entity_poly.pdbx_seq_one_letter_code
_entity_poly.pdbx_strand_id
1 'polypeptide(L)'
;VTSAPTHIIHSARLVSGGRTTPDGWVAFAGDAVSDVGSGTGWQALGARTDDVTDAAGRLLTPGFIDIHCHGGGGFAFDEGADAIRTALSVHHRHGTTRIVLSLVTASQTDLESRLAVAADAAETNPLVLGAHLEGPFLDDTYRGAHDPALLRTPDAESIDRLLAVGRGHLRQMTLAPELPGAREAIRTLVDAGVAVAVGHSSADYATALTAFEAGASILTHAFNGMRGIHHRAPGPVAAATRSPDVMLEIINDGVHVHPEVVRLAFASAPGRIALITDAMAAAGSDNGDYLLGTLAVTVTDGVARLANGKGDGAIAGSTLTFDAALRRAVTEVGIPIEEAVTALTETPARAVGRSRDLGLLAVGYAADAVLLDDELNVDAVFAAGRHVLV
;
A
#
# COMPACT_ATOMS: atom_id res chain seq x y z
N VAL A 1 -33.71 8.12 10.44
CA VAL A 1 -34.07 6.68 10.50
C VAL A 1 -32.84 5.96 9.97
N THR A 2 -32.04 5.37 10.88
CA THR A 2 -30.92 4.52 10.50
C THR A 2 -31.51 3.29 9.78
N SER A 3 -31.05 2.99 8.56
CA SER A 3 -31.43 1.76 7.86
C SER A 3 -30.97 0.55 8.70
N ALA A 4 -31.76 -0.55 8.68
CA ALA A 4 -31.35 -1.78 9.33
C ALA A 4 -29.97 -2.21 8.79
N PRO A 5 -29.09 -2.80 9.63
CA PRO A 5 -27.79 -3.26 9.18
C PRO A 5 -27.94 -4.34 8.10
N THR A 6 -27.05 -4.29 7.11
CA THR A 6 -26.97 -5.28 6.03
C THR A 6 -26.07 -6.45 6.40
N HIS A 7 -25.17 -6.27 7.38
CA HIS A 7 -24.34 -7.34 7.93
C HIS A 7 -23.84 -6.96 9.33
N ILE A 8 -23.72 -7.96 10.22
CA ILE A 8 -23.12 -7.80 11.54
C ILE A 8 -22.04 -8.86 11.74
N ILE A 9 -20.88 -8.46 12.26
CA ILE A 9 -19.84 -9.38 12.72
C ILE A 9 -19.70 -9.15 14.23
N HIS A 10 -19.83 -10.21 15.04
CA HIS A 10 -19.81 -10.14 16.50
C HIS A 10 -18.89 -11.16 17.15
N SER A 11 -18.74 -11.09 18.47
CA SER A 11 -17.89 -11.98 19.28
C SER A 11 -16.43 -12.00 18.79
N ALA A 12 -15.93 -10.85 18.31
CA ALA A 12 -14.59 -10.73 17.75
C ALA A 12 -13.61 -10.15 18.79
N ARG A 13 -12.35 -10.51 18.66
CA ARG A 13 -11.22 -9.71 19.16
C ARG A 13 -10.97 -8.59 18.14
N LEU A 14 -11.65 -7.45 18.31
CA LEU A 14 -11.64 -6.34 17.35
C LEU A 14 -10.43 -5.45 17.57
N VAL A 15 -9.55 -5.32 16.55
CA VAL A 15 -8.37 -4.44 16.54
C VAL A 15 -8.58 -3.31 15.56
N SER A 16 -8.73 -2.09 16.07
CA SER A 16 -8.91 -0.88 15.26
C SER A 16 -8.55 0.36 16.10
N GLY A 17 -8.00 1.40 15.48
CA GLY A 17 -7.63 2.62 16.18
C GLY A 17 -6.53 2.43 17.22
N GLY A 18 -5.53 1.57 16.91
CA GLY A 18 -4.40 1.29 17.80
C GLY A 18 -4.76 0.57 19.11
N ARG A 19 -5.92 -0.10 19.17
CA ARG A 19 -6.40 -0.80 20.37
C ARG A 19 -7.12 -2.09 20.05
N THR A 20 -7.10 -3.03 20.99
CA THR A 20 -7.89 -4.26 20.98
C THR A 20 -9.13 -4.13 21.85
N THR A 21 -10.32 -4.44 21.33
CA THR A 21 -11.58 -4.53 22.03
C THR A 21 -12.02 -5.98 22.11
N PRO A 22 -12.06 -6.62 23.30
CA PRO A 22 -12.55 -7.98 23.46
C PRO A 22 -14.07 -8.02 23.27
N ASP A 23 -14.58 -9.15 22.77
CA ASP A 23 -16.00 -9.34 22.49
C ASP A 23 -16.62 -8.20 21.66
N GLY A 24 -15.80 -7.71 20.69
CA GLY A 24 -16.16 -6.60 19.83
C GLY A 24 -17.15 -7.04 18.74
N TRP A 25 -17.92 -6.07 18.24
CA TRP A 25 -18.78 -6.25 17.08
C TRP A 25 -18.81 -4.98 16.22
N VAL A 26 -19.10 -5.19 14.92
CA VAL A 26 -19.31 -4.12 13.96
C VAL A 26 -20.56 -4.43 13.12
N ALA A 27 -21.32 -3.40 12.79
CA ALA A 27 -22.47 -3.49 11.91
C ALA A 27 -22.26 -2.62 10.66
N PHE A 28 -22.63 -3.16 9.51
CA PHE A 28 -22.58 -2.48 8.21
C PHE A 28 -23.97 -2.09 7.74
N ALA A 29 -24.11 -0.92 7.13
CA ALA A 29 -25.29 -0.51 6.39
C ALA A 29 -24.85 -0.09 4.97
N GLY A 30 -25.05 -0.96 4.00
CA GLY A 30 -24.46 -0.79 2.67
C GLY A 30 -22.95 -0.87 2.71
N ASP A 31 -22.28 0.16 2.22
CA ASP A 31 -20.82 0.26 2.11
C ASP A 31 -20.14 0.98 3.29
N ALA A 32 -20.89 1.31 4.33
CA ALA A 32 -20.38 2.03 5.49
C ALA A 32 -20.62 1.28 6.82
N VAL A 33 -19.74 1.49 7.79
CA VAL A 33 -19.95 1.08 9.18
C VAL A 33 -21.07 1.93 9.78
N SER A 34 -22.15 1.29 10.22
CA SER A 34 -23.29 1.96 10.87
C SER A 34 -23.16 2.04 12.38
N ASP A 35 -22.61 1.00 12.98
CA ASP A 35 -22.44 0.88 14.42
C ASP A 35 -21.23 0.01 14.77
N VAL A 36 -20.67 0.23 15.97
CA VAL A 36 -19.57 -0.56 16.53
C VAL A 36 -19.68 -0.58 18.04
N GLY A 37 -19.36 -1.71 18.65
CA GLY A 37 -19.45 -1.85 20.11
C GLY A 37 -18.80 -3.13 20.63
N SER A 38 -19.19 -3.51 21.85
CA SER A 38 -18.74 -4.74 22.50
C SER A 38 -19.91 -5.42 23.24
N GLY A 39 -19.76 -6.73 23.54
CA GLY A 39 -20.78 -7.54 24.17
C GLY A 39 -21.99 -7.77 23.27
N THR A 40 -23.17 -7.84 23.85
CA THR A 40 -24.42 -8.25 23.17
C THR A 40 -25.22 -7.10 22.56
N GLY A 41 -24.70 -5.87 22.54
CA GLY A 41 -25.40 -4.68 22.04
C GLY A 41 -25.89 -4.79 20.59
N TRP A 42 -25.21 -5.55 19.75
CA TRP A 42 -25.58 -5.80 18.36
C TRP A 42 -26.96 -6.46 18.20
N GLN A 43 -27.44 -7.22 19.22
CA GLN A 43 -28.75 -7.93 19.15
C GLN A 43 -29.93 -6.94 19.05
N ALA A 44 -29.75 -5.71 19.53
CA ALA A 44 -30.78 -4.67 19.47
C ALA A 44 -30.90 -4.03 18.07
N LEU A 45 -29.95 -4.29 17.15
CA LEU A 45 -29.94 -3.68 15.82
C LEU A 45 -30.92 -4.33 14.83
N GLY A 46 -31.47 -5.51 15.16
CA GLY A 46 -32.56 -6.15 14.38
C GLY A 46 -32.12 -6.70 13.01
N ALA A 47 -30.85 -7.15 12.88
CA ALA A 47 -30.38 -7.82 11.69
C ALA A 47 -31.08 -9.17 11.47
N ARG A 48 -31.18 -9.61 10.20
CA ARG A 48 -31.64 -10.95 9.85
C ARG A 48 -30.57 -11.96 10.23
N THR A 49 -30.95 -13.18 10.55
CA THR A 49 -30.03 -14.27 10.94
C THR A 49 -28.94 -14.53 9.87
N ASP A 50 -29.32 -14.46 8.60
CA ASP A 50 -28.42 -14.73 7.47
C ASP A 50 -27.39 -13.58 7.23
N ASP A 51 -27.61 -12.43 7.87
CA ASP A 51 -26.75 -11.25 7.78
C ASP A 51 -25.85 -11.10 9.03
N VAL A 52 -25.61 -12.19 9.77
CA VAL A 52 -24.84 -12.18 11.02
C VAL A 52 -23.71 -13.21 10.96
N THR A 53 -22.49 -12.77 11.22
CA THR A 53 -21.30 -13.64 11.32
C THR A 53 -20.83 -13.67 12.78
N ASP A 54 -20.75 -14.87 13.36
CA ASP A 54 -20.08 -15.10 14.64
C ASP A 54 -18.58 -15.27 14.40
N ALA A 55 -17.79 -14.32 14.86
CA ALA A 55 -16.34 -14.39 14.77
C ALA A 55 -15.73 -15.44 15.72
N ALA A 56 -16.49 -15.93 16.71
CA ALA A 56 -16.05 -16.95 17.66
C ALA A 56 -14.68 -16.67 18.33
N GLY A 57 -14.41 -15.40 18.68
CA GLY A 57 -13.17 -14.96 19.30
C GLY A 57 -12.00 -14.64 18.34
N ARG A 58 -12.19 -14.88 17.02
CA ARG A 58 -11.18 -14.59 16.00
C ARG A 58 -10.88 -13.10 15.92
N LEU A 59 -9.73 -12.77 15.31
CA LEU A 59 -9.30 -11.38 15.15
C LEU A 59 -10.08 -10.70 14.03
N LEU A 60 -10.68 -9.54 14.33
CA LEU A 60 -11.34 -8.68 13.35
C LEU A 60 -10.59 -7.35 13.23
N THR A 61 -10.18 -6.99 12.03
CA THR A 61 -9.46 -5.75 11.71
C THR A 61 -10.20 -4.96 10.65
N PRO A 62 -9.90 -3.64 10.47
CA PRO A 62 -10.25 -2.96 9.23
C PRO A 62 -9.60 -3.67 8.02
N GLY A 63 -10.18 -3.49 6.85
CA GLY A 63 -9.59 -3.97 5.60
C GLY A 63 -8.22 -3.35 5.34
N PHE A 64 -7.27 -4.14 4.82
CA PHE A 64 -5.92 -3.68 4.54
C PHE A 64 -5.91 -2.76 3.31
N ILE A 65 -5.00 -1.80 3.31
CA ILE A 65 -4.87 -0.77 2.27
C ILE A 65 -3.46 -0.82 1.71
N ASP A 66 -3.32 -1.18 0.44
CA ASP A 66 -2.04 -1.22 -0.25
C ASP A 66 -1.85 0.02 -1.12
N ILE A 67 -0.86 0.83 -0.79
CA ILE A 67 -0.55 2.06 -1.52
C ILE A 67 0.62 1.90 -2.49
N HIS A 68 1.24 0.71 -2.54
CA HIS A 68 2.34 0.41 -3.44
C HIS A 68 2.31 -1.07 -3.84
N CYS A 69 1.71 -1.35 -4.99
CA CYS A 69 1.55 -2.69 -5.55
C CYS A 69 1.48 -2.61 -7.08
N HIS A 70 2.22 -3.47 -7.79
CA HIS A 70 2.34 -3.48 -9.26
C HIS A 70 1.52 -4.57 -9.94
N GLY A 71 1.07 -5.58 -9.22
CA GLY A 71 0.30 -6.68 -9.82
C GLY A 71 0.18 -7.91 -8.95
N GLY A 72 -0.31 -9.00 -9.54
CA GLY A 72 -0.48 -10.31 -8.90
C GLY A 72 -1.21 -11.28 -9.83
N GLY A 73 -1.19 -12.58 -9.50
CA GLY A 73 -1.92 -13.60 -10.24
C GLY A 73 -1.42 -13.82 -11.67
N GLY A 74 -0.17 -13.52 -11.94
CA GLY A 74 0.45 -13.60 -13.26
C GLY A 74 0.37 -12.32 -14.10
N PHE A 75 -0.25 -11.24 -13.58
CA PHE A 75 -0.53 -10.02 -14.34
C PHE A 75 -0.03 -8.75 -13.63
N ALA A 76 0.47 -7.79 -14.41
CA ALA A 76 0.80 -6.46 -13.93
C ALA A 76 -0.37 -5.48 -14.19
N PHE A 77 -0.51 -4.45 -13.35
CA PHE A 77 -1.52 -3.40 -13.56
C PHE A 77 -1.28 -2.61 -14.85
N ASP A 78 -0.07 -2.60 -15.34
CA ASP A 78 0.33 -2.00 -16.62
C ASP A 78 -0.33 -2.66 -17.86
N GLU A 79 -0.86 -3.88 -17.72
CA GLU A 79 -1.39 -4.69 -18.83
C GLU A 79 -2.87 -4.43 -19.15
N GLY A 80 -3.50 -3.49 -18.42
CA GLY A 80 -4.85 -3.03 -18.71
C GLY A 80 -5.94 -3.60 -17.79
N ALA A 81 -7.20 -3.32 -18.12
CA ALA A 81 -8.33 -3.50 -17.20
C ALA A 81 -8.57 -4.95 -16.77
N ASP A 82 -8.36 -5.95 -17.64
CA ASP A 82 -8.52 -7.36 -17.31
C ASP A 82 -7.45 -7.86 -16.36
N ALA A 83 -6.20 -7.43 -16.59
CA ALA A 83 -5.07 -7.68 -15.72
C ALA A 83 -5.28 -7.08 -14.34
N ILE A 84 -5.74 -5.83 -14.27
CA ILE A 84 -6.11 -5.16 -13.00
C ILE A 84 -7.13 -6.01 -12.24
N ARG A 85 -8.22 -6.46 -12.87
CA ARG A 85 -9.24 -7.28 -12.20
C ARG A 85 -8.68 -8.58 -11.64
N THR A 86 -7.83 -9.25 -12.40
CA THR A 86 -7.21 -10.52 -11.99
C THR A 86 -6.29 -10.31 -10.79
N ALA A 87 -5.39 -9.34 -10.86
CA ALA A 87 -4.46 -9.04 -9.78
C ALA A 87 -5.19 -8.59 -8.50
N LEU A 88 -6.22 -7.74 -8.61
CA LEU A 88 -7.06 -7.35 -7.47
C LEU A 88 -7.67 -8.56 -6.77
N SER A 89 -8.14 -9.57 -7.52
CA SER A 89 -8.76 -10.76 -6.92
C SER A 89 -7.79 -11.57 -6.07
N VAL A 90 -6.49 -11.55 -6.39
CA VAL A 90 -5.44 -12.16 -5.57
C VAL A 90 -5.30 -11.42 -4.26
N HIS A 91 -5.09 -10.11 -4.33
CA HIS A 91 -4.87 -9.30 -3.12
C HIS A 91 -6.08 -9.27 -2.19
N HIS A 92 -7.31 -9.30 -2.75
CA HIS A 92 -8.53 -9.38 -1.95
C HIS A 92 -8.58 -10.66 -1.10
N ARG A 93 -8.18 -11.82 -1.64
CA ARG A 93 -8.12 -13.07 -0.85
C ARG A 93 -7.13 -13.00 0.32
N HIS A 94 -6.18 -12.09 0.27
CA HIS A 94 -5.17 -11.87 1.30
C HIS A 94 -5.44 -10.64 2.18
N GLY A 95 -6.71 -10.17 2.21
CA GLY A 95 -7.16 -9.11 3.12
C GLY A 95 -7.05 -7.69 2.60
N THR A 96 -6.45 -7.46 1.42
CA THR A 96 -6.40 -6.12 0.82
C THR A 96 -7.79 -5.73 0.32
N THR A 97 -8.40 -4.69 0.88
CA THR A 97 -9.71 -4.19 0.46
C THR A 97 -9.61 -2.93 -0.38
N ARG A 98 -8.55 -2.15 -0.21
CA ARG A 98 -8.29 -0.92 -0.97
C ARG A 98 -6.87 -0.94 -1.52
N ILE A 99 -6.72 -0.46 -2.76
CA ILE A 99 -5.42 -0.49 -3.42
C ILE A 99 -5.19 0.76 -4.27
N VAL A 100 -3.95 1.22 -4.29
CA VAL A 100 -3.43 2.17 -5.28
C VAL A 100 -2.64 1.39 -6.31
N LEU A 101 -2.99 1.51 -7.59
CA LEU A 101 -2.36 0.78 -8.68
C LEU A 101 -1.02 1.41 -9.03
N SER A 102 0.10 0.74 -8.75
CA SER A 102 1.43 1.22 -9.09
C SER A 102 1.79 0.89 -10.53
N LEU A 103 2.19 1.91 -11.27
CA LEU A 103 2.65 1.85 -12.65
C LEU A 103 4.15 2.13 -12.67
N VAL A 104 4.93 1.23 -13.25
CA VAL A 104 6.38 1.39 -13.32
C VAL A 104 6.79 2.40 -14.39
N THR A 105 8.03 2.89 -14.30
CA THR A 105 8.66 3.76 -15.30
C THR A 105 8.40 3.28 -16.72
N ALA A 106 7.88 4.19 -17.57
CA ALA A 106 7.63 3.96 -18.99
C ALA A 106 7.80 5.28 -19.77
N SER A 107 7.60 5.22 -21.10
CA SER A 107 7.56 6.44 -21.91
C SER A 107 6.38 7.34 -21.47
N GLN A 108 6.46 8.64 -21.76
CA GLN A 108 5.37 9.57 -21.43
C GLN A 108 4.01 9.09 -21.98
N THR A 109 4.00 8.67 -23.24
CA THR A 109 2.78 8.22 -23.91
C THR A 109 2.22 6.95 -23.29
N ASP A 110 3.08 5.99 -22.93
CA ASP A 110 2.63 4.77 -22.27
C ASP A 110 2.12 5.04 -20.84
N LEU A 111 2.82 5.89 -20.08
CA LEU A 111 2.35 6.30 -18.75
C LEU A 111 0.99 6.99 -18.80
N GLU A 112 0.77 7.90 -19.76
CA GLU A 112 -0.52 8.54 -19.96
C GLU A 112 -1.62 7.50 -20.30
N SER A 113 -1.33 6.57 -21.20
CA SER A 113 -2.28 5.53 -21.56
C SER A 113 -2.63 4.62 -20.37
N ARG A 114 -1.63 4.15 -19.64
CA ARG A 114 -1.81 3.28 -18.47
C ARG A 114 -2.51 4.01 -17.32
N LEU A 115 -2.14 5.28 -17.07
CA LEU A 115 -2.78 6.11 -16.05
C LEU A 115 -4.25 6.38 -16.38
N ALA A 116 -4.62 6.56 -17.66
CA ALA A 116 -6.01 6.67 -18.07
C ALA A 116 -6.81 5.42 -17.72
N VAL A 117 -6.27 4.22 -17.98
CA VAL A 117 -6.92 2.94 -17.61
C VAL A 117 -7.05 2.79 -16.08
N ALA A 118 -6.02 3.18 -15.33
CA ALA A 118 -6.07 3.15 -13.86
C ALA A 118 -7.10 4.16 -13.30
N ALA A 119 -7.23 5.33 -13.93
CA ALA A 119 -8.25 6.29 -13.56
C ALA A 119 -9.66 5.77 -13.86
N ASP A 120 -9.90 5.14 -15.03
CA ASP A 120 -11.17 4.49 -15.36
C ASP A 120 -11.52 3.39 -14.36
N ALA A 121 -10.51 2.62 -13.92
CA ALA A 121 -10.69 1.60 -12.88
C ALA A 121 -11.11 2.23 -11.55
N ALA A 122 -10.51 3.35 -11.15
CA ALA A 122 -10.85 4.06 -9.91
C ALA A 122 -12.26 4.70 -9.96
N GLU A 123 -12.70 5.17 -11.13
CA GLU A 123 -14.05 5.73 -11.30
C GLU A 123 -15.15 4.66 -11.21
N THR A 124 -14.84 3.42 -11.62
CA THR A 124 -15.83 2.33 -11.72
C THR A 124 -15.76 1.32 -10.59
N ASN A 125 -14.62 1.23 -9.90
CA ASN A 125 -14.41 0.30 -8.79
C ASN A 125 -13.98 1.06 -7.52
N PRO A 126 -14.85 1.18 -6.49
CA PRO A 126 -14.53 1.92 -5.27
C PRO A 126 -13.38 1.29 -4.45
N LEU A 127 -12.97 0.05 -4.75
CA LEU A 127 -11.84 -0.61 -4.10
C LEU A 127 -10.49 -0.14 -4.66
N VAL A 128 -10.48 0.48 -5.85
CA VAL A 128 -9.31 1.13 -6.44
C VAL A 128 -9.27 2.59 -6.02
N LEU A 129 -8.25 2.99 -5.26
CA LEU A 129 -8.11 4.35 -4.75
C LEU A 129 -7.57 5.33 -5.80
N GLY A 130 -6.94 4.83 -6.84
CA GLY A 130 -6.29 5.57 -7.91
C GLY A 130 -4.98 4.93 -8.31
N ALA A 131 -4.07 5.73 -8.88
CA ALA A 131 -2.78 5.27 -9.38
C ALA A 131 -1.60 5.85 -8.58
N HIS A 132 -0.53 5.11 -8.53
CA HIS A 132 0.81 5.52 -8.14
C HIS A 132 1.71 5.45 -9.37
N LEU A 133 2.46 6.50 -9.66
CA LEU A 133 3.52 6.48 -10.64
C LEU A 133 4.87 6.29 -9.94
N GLU A 134 5.50 5.16 -10.12
CA GLU A 134 6.86 4.92 -9.64
C GLU A 134 7.85 5.30 -10.74
N GLY A 135 8.33 6.53 -10.68
CA GLY A 135 9.09 7.17 -11.74
C GLY A 135 8.19 7.84 -12.81
N PRO A 136 8.76 8.28 -13.92
CA PRO A 136 10.10 8.03 -14.46
C PRO A 136 11.20 8.98 -13.94
N PHE A 137 10.92 9.80 -12.96
CA PHE A 137 11.82 10.82 -12.44
C PHE A 137 12.71 10.24 -11.32
N LEU A 138 13.52 9.24 -11.65
CA LEU A 138 14.35 8.46 -10.72
C LEU A 138 15.85 8.65 -11.01
N ASP A 139 16.68 8.41 -9.99
CA ASP A 139 18.14 8.44 -10.12
C ASP A 139 18.66 7.14 -10.74
N ASP A 140 19.52 7.25 -11.75
CA ASP A 140 20.04 6.07 -12.48
C ASP A 140 20.86 5.12 -11.59
N THR A 141 21.54 5.64 -10.57
CA THR A 141 22.37 4.83 -9.64
C THR A 141 21.50 3.98 -8.73
N TYR A 142 20.33 4.49 -8.33
CA TYR A 142 19.39 3.85 -7.40
C TYR A 142 18.10 3.39 -8.07
N ARG A 143 18.10 3.28 -9.39
CA ARG A 143 16.91 2.93 -10.19
C ARG A 143 16.31 1.54 -9.89
N GLY A 144 17.05 0.64 -9.22
CA GLY A 144 16.54 -0.72 -8.96
C GLY A 144 16.14 -1.45 -10.26
N ALA A 145 14.91 -1.90 -10.33
CA ALA A 145 14.33 -2.61 -11.46
C ALA A 145 13.59 -1.71 -12.46
N HIS A 146 14.06 -0.48 -12.69
CA HIS A 146 13.56 0.41 -13.72
C HIS A 146 14.49 0.47 -14.92
N ASP A 147 13.92 0.56 -16.14
CA ASP A 147 14.70 0.66 -17.39
C ASP A 147 15.40 2.03 -17.46
N PRO A 148 16.75 2.06 -17.47
CA PRO A 148 17.50 3.31 -17.50
C PRO A 148 17.24 4.15 -18.75
N ALA A 149 16.83 3.54 -19.87
CA ALA A 149 16.53 4.26 -21.10
C ALA A 149 15.25 5.11 -21.03
N LEU A 150 14.42 4.87 -20.00
CA LEU A 150 13.13 5.55 -19.80
C LEU A 150 13.20 6.59 -18.65
N LEU A 151 14.31 6.65 -17.93
CA LEU A 151 14.50 7.64 -16.86
C LEU A 151 14.70 9.04 -17.45
N ARG A 152 14.17 10.04 -16.74
CA ARG A 152 14.28 11.44 -17.13
C ARG A 152 14.13 12.38 -15.93
N THR A 153 14.48 13.64 -16.11
CA THR A 153 14.22 14.68 -15.14
C THR A 153 12.76 15.16 -15.24
N PRO A 154 12.14 15.58 -14.12
CA PRO A 154 10.81 16.14 -14.14
C PRO A 154 10.79 17.50 -14.86
N ASP A 155 9.76 17.74 -15.65
CA ASP A 155 9.45 19.01 -16.29
C ASP A 155 7.95 19.32 -16.15
N ALA A 156 7.60 20.61 -16.19
CA ALA A 156 6.24 21.05 -15.94
C ALA A 156 5.22 20.49 -16.96
N GLU A 157 5.58 20.44 -18.25
CA GLU A 157 4.69 19.95 -19.31
C GLU A 157 4.34 18.47 -19.09
N SER A 158 5.32 17.64 -18.77
CA SER A 158 5.11 16.23 -18.48
C SER A 158 4.19 16.03 -17.27
N ILE A 159 4.40 16.78 -16.20
CA ILE A 159 3.58 16.69 -14.98
C ILE A 159 2.15 17.15 -15.25
N ASP A 160 1.95 18.28 -15.91
CA ASP A 160 0.63 18.81 -16.25
C ASP A 160 -0.18 17.80 -17.09
N ARG A 161 0.47 17.12 -18.03
CA ARG A 161 -0.16 16.09 -18.87
C ARG A 161 -0.57 14.88 -18.03
N LEU A 162 0.29 14.39 -17.12
CA LEU A 162 -0.03 13.28 -16.21
C LEU A 162 -1.18 13.64 -15.28
N LEU A 163 -1.19 14.84 -14.70
CA LEU A 163 -2.29 15.33 -13.85
C LEU A 163 -3.60 15.42 -14.63
N ALA A 164 -3.56 15.93 -15.87
CA ALA A 164 -4.75 16.04 -16.71
C ALA A 164 -5.34 14.66 -17.05
N VAL A 165 -4.49 13.71 -17.47
CA VAL A 165 -4.92 12.33 -17.80
C VAL A 165 -5.39 11.57 -16.54
N GLY A 166 -4.75 11.79 -15.41
CA GLY A 166 -5.11 11.16 -14.14
C GLY A 166 -6.46 11.61 -13.60
N ARG A 167 -7.06 12.72 -14.07
CA ARG A 167 -8.39 13.20 -13.70
C ARG A 167 -8.65 13.23 -12.18
N GLY A 168 -7.62 13.54 -11.38
CA GLY A 168 -7.66 13.51 -9.92
C GLY A 168 -7.52 12.12 -9.29
N HIS A 169 -7.23 11.07 -10.08
CA HIS A 169 -6.96 9.72 -9.60
C HIS A 169 -5.46 9.37 -9.52
N LEU A 170 -4.54 10.28 -9.90
CA LEU A 170 -3.15 10.16 -9.52
C LEU A 170 -3.04 10.43 -8.02
N ARG A 171 -2.79 9.41 -7.22
CA ARG A 171 -2.77 9.47 -5.74
C ARG A 171 -1.38 9.63 -5.18
N GLN A 172 -0.40 9.01 -5.82
CA GLN A 172 0.98 8.99 -5.34
C GLN A 172 1.93 9.09 -6.53
N MET A 173 3.07 9.75 -6.32
CA MET A 173 4.17 9.78 -7.28
C MET A 173 5.50 9.67 -6.56
N THR A 174 6.29 8.66 -6.91
CA THR A 174 7.67 8.48 -6.44
C THR A 174 8.63 9.19 -7.38
N LEU A 175 9.54 9.99 -6.81
CA LEU A 175 10.59 10.69 -7.53
C LEU A 175 11.87 10.86 -6.71
N ALA A 176 12.99 11.07 -7.40
CA ALA A 176 14.28 11.39 -6.83
C ALA A 176 14.42 12.92 -6.66
N PRO A 177 14.48 13.44 -5.41
CA PRO A 177 14.42 14.88 -5.14
C PRO A 177 15.68 15.64 -5.52
N GLU A 178 16.80 14.97 -5.77
CA GLU A 178 18.05 15.57 -6.25
C GLU A 178 18.05 15.92 -7.73
N LEU A 179 17.08 15.43 -8.50
CA LEU A 179 16.99 15.70 -9.93
C LEU A 179 16.68 17.19 -10.21
N PRO A 180 17.27 17.77 -11.27
CA PRO A 180 16.87 19.10 -11.74
C PRO A 180 15.35 19.19 -11.97
N GLY A 181 14.70 20.23 -11.43
CA GLY A 181 13.24 20.42 -11.52
C GLY A 181 12.43 19.69 -10.47
N ALA A 182 13.02 18.78 -9.67
CA ALA A 182 12.27 17.97 -8.71
C ALA A 182 11.55 18.79 -7.64
N ARG A 183 12.14 19.89 -7.16
CA ARG A 183 11.51 20.73 -6.14
C ARG A 183 10.24 21.41 -6.62
N GLU A 184 10.24 21.90 -7.84
CA GLU A 184 9.07 22.49 -8.51
C GLU A 184 8.02 21.41 -8.75
N ALA A 185 8.43 20.23 -9.22
CA ALA A 185 7.58 19.07 -9.43
C ALA A 185 6.86 18.65 -8.13
N ILE A 186 7.59 18.56 -7.01
CA ILE A 186 7.02 18.25 -5.69
C ILE A 186 5.89 19.22 -5.36
N ARG A 187 6.11 20.53 -5.51
CA ARG A 187 5.10 21.55 -5.19
C ARG A 187 3.88 21.43 -6.10
N THR A 188 4.07 21.30 -7.41
CA THR A 188 2.97 21.17 -8.37
C THR A 188 2.11 19.93 -8.05
N LEU A 189 2.73 18.79 -7.74
CA LEU A 189 2.03 17.55 -7.39
C LEU A 189 1.29 17.69 -6.05
N VAL A 190 1.92 18.27 -5.04
CA VAL A 190 1.30 18.52 -3.72
C VAL A 190 0.11 19.46 -3.84
N ASP A 191 0.24 20.55 -4.61
CA ASP A 191 -0.85 21.51 -4.86
C ASP A 191 -2.02 20.85 -5.61
N ALA A 192 -1.75 19.83 -6.42
CA ALA A 192 -2.76 19.01 -7.09
C ALA A 192 -3.35 17.91 -6.20
N GLY A 193 -2.92 17.78 -4.94
CA GLY A 193 -3.40 16.77 -3.99
C GLY A 193 -2.80 15.37 -4.17
N VAL A 194 -1.67 15.26 -4.87
CA VAL A 194 -0.91 14.02 -5.05
C VAL A 194 0.07 13.85 -3.88
N ALA A 195 0.08 12.69 -3.24
CA ALA A 195 1.09 12.34 -2.25
C ALA A 195 2.43 12.12 -2.94
N VAL A 196 3.42 12.97 -2.64
CA VAL A 196 4.75 12.83 -3.23
C VAL A 196 5.61 11.96 -2.34
N ALA A 197 6.21 10.93 -2.94
CA ALA A 197 7.11 9.99 -2.30
C ALA A 197 8.55 10.20 -2.77
N VAL A 198 9.50 10.22 -1.84
CA VAL A 198 10.93 10.22 -2.13
C VAL A 198 11.39 8.78 -2.25
N GLY A 199 11.93 8.40 -3.40
CA GLY A 199 12.42 7.04 -3.64
C GLY A 199 13.31 6.95 -4.86
N HIS A 200 13.99 5.83 -5.05
CA HIS A 200 14.95 5.59 -6.13
C HIS A 200 15.92 6.77 -6.31
N SER A 201 16.62 7.11 -5.23
CA SER A 201 17.26 8.41 -5.05
C SER A 201 18.67 8.27 -4.47
N SER A 202 19.59 9.06 -5.00
CA SER A 202 20.93 9.29 -4.42
C SER A 202 20.97 10.43 -3.41
N ALA A 203 19.80 10.98 -3.02
CA ALA A 203 19.69 12.08 -2.08
C ALA A 203 20.43 11.79 -0.77
N ASP A 204 21.14 12.79 -0.28
CA ASP A 204 21.64 12.80 1.07
C ASP A 204 20.55 13.26 2.07
N TYR A 205 20.91 13.32 3.34
CA TYR A 205 20.01 13.75 4.42
C TYR A 205 19.41 15.14 4.17
N ALA A 206 20.23 16.11 3.76
CA ALA A 206 19.80 17.49 3.58
C ALA A 206 18.86 17.64 2.38
N THR A 207 19.16 16.96 1.28
CA THR A 207 18.33 16.95 0.08
C THR A 207 16.97 16.32 0.36
N ALA A 208 16.95 15.16 1.04
CA ALA A 208 15.70 14.51 1.43
C ALA A 208 14.86 15.38 2.38
N LEU A 209 15.50 15.99 3.39
CA LEU A 209 14.82 16.89 4.31
C LEU A 209 14.17 18.08 3.57
N THR A 210 14.90 18.69 2.62
CA THR A 210 14.37 19.78 1.77
C THR A 210 13.15 19.35 0.95
N ALA A 211 13.13 18.09 0.46
CA ALA A 211 11.98 17.54 -0.24
C ALA A 211 10.77 17.37 0.67
N PHE A 212 10.96 16.89 1.90
CA PHE A 212 9.91 16.78 2.89
C PHE A 212 9.38 18.16 3.32
N GLU A 213 10.25 19.14 3.51
CA GLU A 213 9.87 20.53 3.75
C GLU A 213 9.11 21.16 2.56
N ALA A 214 9.33 20.68 1.34
CA ALA A 214 8.60 21.12 0.15
C ALA A 214 7.23 20.44 0.00
N GLY A 215 6.89 19.46 0.87
CA GLY A 215 5.60 18.80 0.93
C GLY A 215 5.60 17.31 0.54
N ALA A 216 6.75 16.72 0.21
CA ALA A 216 6.82 15.27 0.07
C ALA A 216 6.49 14.60 1.43
N SER A 217 5.59 13.62 1.42
CA SER A 217 5.00 13.06 2.64
C SER A 217 5.22 11.55 2.81
N ILE A 218 5.92 10.91 1.87
CA ILE A 218 6.20 9.48 1.89
C ILE A 218 7.69 9.25 1.58
N LEU A 219 8.29 8.25 2.23
CA LEU A 219 9.55 7.65 1.83
C LEU A 219 9.23 6.27 1.23
N THR A 220 9.41 6.12 -0.07
CA THR A 220 9.11 4.91 -0.83
C THR A 220 9.98 3.75 -0.35
N HIS A 221 9.39 2.58 -0.09
CA HIS A 221 10.05 1.33 0.33
C HIS A 221 11.38 1.56 1.07
N ALA A 222 11.30 2.24 2.22
CA ALA A 222 12.46 2.71 2.99
C ALA A 222 13.55 1.65 3.12
N PHE A 223 14.81 2.06 2.98
CA PHE A 223 16.05 1.28 2.89
C PHE A 223 16.36 0.72 1.49
N ASN A 224 15.39 0.60 0.58
CA ASN A 224 15.59 0.05 -0.76
C ASN A 224 15.67 1.17 -1.80
N GLY A 225 16.51 1.01 -2.81
CA GLY A 225 16.68 2.02 -3.86
C GLY A 225 17.14 3.40 -3.35
N MET A 226 17.94 3.46 -2.28
CA MET A 226 18.41 4.70 -1.68
C MET A 226 19.71 4.52 -0.87
N ARG A 227 20.29 5.63 -0.42
CA ARG A 227 21.45 5.59 0.48
C ARG A 227 21.06 5.03 1.85
N GLY A 228 21.82 4.05 2.33
CA GLY A 228 21.66 3.49 3.67
C GLY A 228 22.04 4.46 4.79
N ILE A 229 21.67 4.13 6.02
CA ILE A 229 22.07 4.89 7.21
C ILE A 229 23.56 4.66 7.49
N HIS A 230 24.33 5.75 7.52
CA HIS A 230 25.71 5.75 7.96
C HIS A 230 25.91 6.82 9.04
N HIS A 231 26.73 6.57 10.05
CA HIS A 231 26.88 7.43 11.23
C HIS A 231 27.35 8.86 10.94
N ARG A 232 27.90 9.16 9.76
CA ARG A 232 28.29 10.49 9.29
C ARG A 232 27.54 10.95 8.03
N ALA A 233 26.75 10.07 7.41
CA ALA A 233 25.93 10.34 6.24
C ALA A 233 24.58 9.59 6.40
N PRO A 234 23.66 10.14 7.21
CA PRO A 234 22.49 9.39 7.69
C PRO A 234 21.43 9.07 6.63
N GLY A 235 21.47 9.75 5.48
CA GLY A 235 20.62 9.44 4.33
C GLY A 235 19.13 9.79 4.49
N PRO A 236 18.30 9.41 3.51
CA PRO A 236 16.89 9.80 3.45
C PRO A 236 16.03 9.15 4.56
N VAL A 237 16.37 7.93 5.01
CA VAL A 237 15.60 7.28 6.11
C VAL A 237 15.67 8.11 7.38
N ALA A 238 16.87 8.60 7.75
CA ALA A 238 17.03 9.45 8.93
C ALA A 238 16.32 10.80 8.76
N ALA A 239 16.27 11.36 7.55
CA ALA A 239 15.50 12.57 7.27
C ALA A 239 14.00 12.33 7.45
N ALA A 240 13.46 11.21 6.94
CA ALA A 240 12.06 10.84 7.08
C ALA A 240 11.68 10.58 8.55
N THR A 241 12.52 9.89 9.34
CA THR A 241 12.24 9.66 10.76
C THR A 241 12.18 10.97 11.56
N ARG A 242 12.96 11.98 11.16
CA ARG A 242 12.95 13.32 11.76
C ARG A 242 11.73 14.15 11.37
N SER A 243 11.11 13.87 10.22
CA SER A 243 9.98 14.64 9.67
C SER A 243 8.67 14.04 10.14
N PRO A 244 7.90 14.70 11.04
CA PRO A 244 6.75 14.10 11.73
C PRO A 244 5.59 13.74 10.80
N ASP A 245 5.48 14.40 9.65
CA ASP A 245 4.39 14.21 8.68
C ASP A 245 4.74 13.21 7.57
N VAL A 246 5.97 12.65 7.60
CA VAL A 246 6.44 11.71 6.58
C VAL A 246 6.18 10.27 7.03
N MET A 247 5.47 9.50 6.19
CA MET A 247 5.28 8.06 6.36
C MET A 247 6.39 7.29 5.66
N LEU A 248 6.78 6.17 6.23
CA LEU A 248 7.79 5.28 5.66
C LEU A 248 7.10 4.02 5.16
N GLU A 249 7.16 3.77 3.86
CA GLU A 249 6.75 2.48 3.30
C GLU A 249 7.80 1.41 3.64
N ILE A 250 7.35 0.22 4.02
CA ILE A 250 8.22 -0.93 4.34
C ILE A 250 7.68 -2.19 3.66
N ILE A 251 8.55 -2.87 2.92
CA ILE A 251 8.31 -4.21 2.39
C ILE A 251 8.74 -5.22 3.46
N ASN A 252 7.79 -5.84 4.15
CA ASN A 252 8.05 -6.77 5.24
C ASN A 252 7.98 -8.22 4.77
N ASP A 253 8.73 -8.58 3.72
CA ASP A 253 8.78 -9.93 3.14
C ASP A 253 9.93 -10.79 3.70
N GLY A 254 10.81 -10.20 4.54
CA GLY A 254 12.01 -10.87 5.08
C GLY A 254 13.17 -10.97 4.10
N VAL A 255 13.04 -10.40 2.91
CA VAL A 255 14.06 -10.36 1.84
C VAL A 255 14.58 -8.94 1.67
N HIS A 256 13.67 -7.97 1.49
CA HIS A 256 14.01 -6.54 1.26
C HIS A 256 14.59 -5.88 2.50
N VAL A 257 14.03 -6.17 3.68
CA VAL A 257 14.45 -5.56 4.94
C VAL A 257 14.58 -6.63 6.01
N HIS A 258 15.74 -6.68 6.66
CA HIS A 258 15.96 -7.62 7.78
C HIS A 258 14.99 -7.32 8.93
N PRO A 259 14.40 -8.33 9.61
CA PRO A 259 13.42 -8.13 10.69
C PRO A 259 13.86 -7.13 11.77
N GLU A 260 15.13 -7.15 12.19
CA GLU A 260 15.65 -6.18 13.16
C GLU A 260 15.66 -4.73 12.63
N VAL A 261 15.83 -4.53 11.33
CA VAL A 261 15.75 -3.20 10.70
C VAL A 261 14.31 -2.73 10.61
N VAL A 262 13.37 -3.64 10.33
CA VAL A 262 11.93 -3.35 10.41
C VAL A 262 11.55 -2.91 11.83
N ARG A 263 12.00 -3.65 12.87
CA ARG A 263 11.77 -3.30 14.27
C ARG A 263 12.33 -1.91 14.62
N LEU A 264 13.53 -1.59 14.14
CA LEU A 264 14.14 -0.27 14.32
C LEU A 264 13.32 0.83 13.62
N ALA A 265 12.78 0.58 12.44
CA ALA A 265 11.94 1.53 11.72
C ALA A 265 10.65 1.84 12.50
N PHE A 266 9.95 0.83 13.01
CA PHE A 266 8.76 1.02 13.87
C PHE A 266 9.09 1.85 15.11
N ALA A 267 10.19 1.55 15.80
CA ALA A 267 10.62 2.30 16.98
C ALA A 267 11.01 3.75 16.66
N SER A 268 11.56 4.02 15.46
CA SER A 268 12.05 5.35 15.05
C SER A 268 10.95 6.24 14.46
N ALA A 269 9.87 5.64 13.96
CA ALA A 269 8.77 6.35 13.33
C ALA A 269 7.40 5.81 13.80
N PRO A 270 7.09 5.88 15.12
CA PRO A 270 5.86 5.31 15.68
C PRO A 270 4.61 5.90 15.02
N GLY A 271 3.69 5.02 14.61
CA GLY A 271 2.45 5.39 13.92
C GLY A 271 2.64 5.95 12.50
N ARG A 272 3.86 5.86 11.93
CA ARG A 272 4.18 6.38 10.59
C ARG A 272 4.74 5.33 9.63
N ILE A 273 4.74 4.07 10.01
CA ILE A 273 5.07 2.97 9.11
C ILE A 273 3.82 2.59 8.33
N ALA A 274 3.92 2.57 7.01
CA ALA A 274 2.97 1.94 6.10
C ALA A 274 3.61 0.64 5.59
N LEU A 275 3.06 -0.50 5.97
CA LEU A 275 3.44 -1.75 5.31
C LEU A 275 2.85 -1.73 3.90
N ILE A 276 3.67 -2.07 2.92
CA ILE A 276 3.30 -2.19 1.51
C ILE A 276 3.69 -3.58 1.01
N THR A 277 3.09 -4.01 -0.07
CA THR A 277 3.54 -5.25 -0.69
C THR A 277 4.69 -5.02 -1.67
N ASP A 278 4.65 -3.96 -2.45
CA ASP A 278 5.50 -3.81 -3.64
C ASP A 278 5.43 -5.08 -4.52
N ALA A 279 4.24 -5.72 -4.51
CA ALA A 279 4.02 -6.99 -5.16
C ALA A 279 4.00 -6.81 -6.68
N MET A 280 4.70 -7.71 -7.36
CA MET A 280 4.68 -7.75 -8.83
C MET A 280 3.79 -8.89 -9.36
N ALA A 281 3.73 -9.09 -10.67
CA ALA A 281 2.86 -10.09 -11.31
C ALA A 281 2.92 -11.48 -10.68
N ALA A 282 4.06 -11.89 -10.11
CA ALA A 282 4.23 -13.20 -9.51
C ALA A 282 3.55 -13.40 -8.15
N ALA A 283 3.05 -12.34 -7.50
CA ALA A 283 2.35 -12.49 -6.22
C ALA A 283 1.12 -13.38 -6.38
N GLY A 284 1.00 -14.41 -5.54
CA GLY A 284 -0.07 -15.42 -5.63
C GLY A 284 0.05 -16.36 -6.84
N SER A 285 1.23 -16.45 -7.45
CA SER A 285 1.55 -17.33 -8.58
C SER A 285 2.78 -18.17 -8.29
N ASP A 286 3.08 -19.12 -9.17
CA ASP A 286 4.23 -20.03 -9.04
C ASP A 286 5.57 -19.33 -9.34
N ASN A 287 6.68 -19.97 -8.94
CA ASN A 287 8.00 -19.58 -9.42
C ASN A 287 8.07 -19.67 -10.95
N GLY A 288 8.82 -18.77 -11.59
CA GLY A 288 8.91 -18.73 -13.05
C GLY A 288 9.40 -17.39 -13.56
N ASP A 289 9.23 -17.19 -14.87
CA ASP A 289 9.64 -15.97 -15.56
C ASP A 289 8.44 -15.04 -15.75
N TYR A 290 8.66 -13.76 -15.43
CA TYR A 290 7.66 -12.69 -15.44
C TYR A 290 8.25 -11.43 -16.09
N LEU A 291 7.45 -10.40 -16.19
CA LEU A 291 7.87 -9.06 -16.57
C LEU A 291 7.57 -8.07 -15.43
N LEU A 292 8.45 -7.07 -15.29
CA LEU A 292 8.18 -5.84 -14.56
C LEU A 292 8.45 -4.67 -15.52
N GLY A 293 7.37 -4.03 -16.00
CA GLY A 293 7.47 -3.13 -17.14
C GLY A 293 8.05 -3.82 -18.37
N THR A 294 9.21 -3.34 -18.84
CA THR A 294 9.95 -3.93 -19.99
C THR A 294 11.01 -4.95 -19.57
N LEU A 295 11.25 -5.12 -18.28
CA LEU A 295 12.36 -5.91 -17.78
C LEU A 295 11.92 -7.34 -17.45
N ALA A 296 12.72 -8.32 -17.88
CA ALA A 296 12.51 -9.72 -17.54
C ALA A 296 12.92 -9.98 -16.08
N VAL A 297 12.08 -10.71 -15.36
CA VAL A 297 12.25 -11.10 -13.96
C VAL A 297 12.11 -12.60 -13.82
N THR A 298 13.00 -13.24 -13.09
CA THR A 298 12.87 -14.65 -12.70
C THR A 298 12.56 -14.72 -11.20
N VAL A 299 11.54 -15.49 -10.84
CA VAL A 299 11.16 -15.78 -9.45
C VAL A 299 11.66 -17.17 -9.08
N THR A 300 12.45 -17.23 -8.02
CA THR A 300 12.94 -18.48 -7.44
C THR A 300 12.76 -18.42 -5.92
N ASP A 301 12.16 -19.44 -5.35
CA ASP A 301 11.87 -19.52 -3.91
C ASP A 301 11.12 -18.27 -3.38
N GLY A 302 10.19 -17.74 -4.20
CA GLY A 302 9.40 -16.56 -3.88
C GLY A 302 10.15 -15.23 -3.98
N VAL A 303 11.41 -15.20 -4.41
CA VAL A 303 12.22 -13.99 -4.58
C VAL A 303 12.30 -13.61 -6.05
N ALA A 304 11.80 -12.44 -6.40
CA ALA A 304 11.83 -11.89 -7.76
C ALA A 304 13.14 -11.13 -8.01
N ARG A 305 13.86 -11.46 -9.09
CA ARG A 305 15.12 -10.81 -9.47
C ARG A 305 15.16 -10.53 -10.98
N LEU A 306 15.81 -9.43 -11.34
CA LEU A 306 16.06 -9.14 -12.77
C LEU A 306 16.83 -10.28 -13.41
N ALA A 307 16.33 -10.75 -14.55
CA ALA A 307 16.94 -11.82 -15.35
C ALA A 307 18.12 -11.26 -16.15
N ASN A 308 19.29 -11.10 -15.50
CA ASN A 308 20.52 -10.62 -16.16
C ASN A 308 21.46 -11.74 -16.64
N GLY A 309 20.96 -12.97 -16.67
CA GLY A 309 21.69 -14.18 -17.12
C GLY A 309 22.65 -14.78 -16.09
N LYS A 310 22.78 -14.21 -14.89
CA LYS A 310 23.69 -14.68 -13.84
C LYS A 310 23.00 -15.09 -12.53
N GLY A 311 21.68 -14.89 -12.42
CA GLY A 311 20.91 -15.25 -11.21
C GLY A 311 21.10 -14.35 -9.99
N ASP A 312 21.90 -13.30 -10.10
CA ASP A 312 22.28 -12.34 -9.05
C ASP A 312 21.82 -10.90 -9.35
N GLY A 313 20.79 -10.74 -10.17
CA GLY A 313 20.17 -9.45 -10.50
C GLY A 313 19.57 -8.74 -9.29
N ALA A 314 19.32 -7.44 -9.42
CA ALA A 314 18.63 -6.67 -8.40
C ALA A 314 17.25 -7.30 -8.09
N ILE A 315 16.82 -7.20 -6.83
CA ILE A 315 15.46 -7.57 -6.45
C ILE A 315 14.49 -6.66 -7.22
N ALA A 316 13.38 -7.22 -7.70
CA ALA A 316 12.46 -6.58 -8.64
C ALA A 316 11.01 -6.70 -8.14
N GLY A 317 10.61 -5.85 -7.22
CA GLY A 317 9.36 -5.97 -6.49
C GLY A 317 9.33 -7.23 -5.60
N SER A 318 8.18 -7.57 -5.08
CA SER A 318 8.00 -8.71 -4.19
C SER A 318 6.92 -9.70 -4.70
N THR A 319 6.80 -10.82 -3.98
CA THR A 319 5.65 -11.76 -4.09
C THR A 319 4.79 -11.72 -2.83
N LEU A 320 4.96 -10.69 -1.99
CA LEU A 320 4.35 -10.55 -0.68
C LEU A 320 2.83 -10.34 -0.77
N THR A 321 2.12 -10.93 0.20
CA THR A 321 0.71 -10.65 0.45
C THR A 321 0.54 -10.05 1.85
N PHE A 322 -0.55 -9.30 2.09
CA PHE A 322 -0.69 -8.55 3.35
C PHE A 322 -0.92 -9.41 4.59
N ASP A 323 -1.57 -10.57 4.46
CA ASP A 323 -1.66 -11.55 5.55
C ASP A 323 -0.26 -12.07 5.93
N ALA A 324 0.59 -12.34 4.96
CA ALA A 324 1.97 -12.71 5.20
C ALA A 324 2.77 -11.56 5.83
N ALA A 325 2.59 -10.32 5.36
CA ALA A 325 3.24 -9.13 5.94
C ALA A 325 2.83 -8.93 7.41
N LEU A 326 1.53 -9.06 7.73
CA LEU A 326 1.00 -8.97 9.09
C LEU A 326 1.59 -10.07 9.99
N ARG A 327 1.52 -11.32 9.53
CA ARG A 327 2.03 -12.46 10.28
C ARG A 327 3.51 -12.28 10.61
N ARG A 328 4.35 -11.91 9.63
CA ARG A 328 5.77 -11.62 9.84
C ARG A 328 5.99 -10.46 10.81
N ALA A 329 5.22 -9.38 10.70
CA ALA A 329 5.35 -8.24 11.61
C ALA A 329 5.13 -8.67 13.07
N VAL A 330 4.12 -9.50 13.34
CA VAL A 330 3.78 -9.94 14.69
C VAL A 330 4.72 -11.05 15.18
N THR A 331 4.94 -12.09 14.36
CA THR A 331 5.60 -13.34 14.84
C THR A 331 7.12 -13.31 14.70
N GLU A 332 7.67 -12.64 13.68
CA GLU A 332 9.11 -12.60 13.42
C GLU A 332 9.76 -11.29 13.89
N VAL A 333 9.12 -10.15 13.63
CA VAL A 333 9.64 -8.84 14.03
C VAL A 333 9.27 -8.51 15.48
N GLY A 334 8.16 -9.07 16.00
CA GLY A 334 7.67 -8.83 17.36
C GLY A 334 6.94 -7.49 17.54
N ILE A 335 6.33 -6.98 16.48
CA ILE A 335 5.49 -5.77 16.53
C ILE A 335 4.14 -6.10 17.20
N PRO A 336 3.66 -5.29 18.16
CA PRO A 336 2.32 -5.46 18.70
C PRO A 336 1.27 -5.48 17.60
N ILE A 337 0.26 -6.35 17.76
CA ILE A 337 -0.78 -6.53 16.72
C ILE A 337 -1.50 -5.22 16.38
N GLU A 338 -1.72 -4.36 17.36
CA GLU A 338 -2.34 -3.05 17.18
C GLU A 338 -1.52 -2.12 16.28
N GLU A 339 -0.19 -2.14 16.45
CA GLU A 339 0.73 -1.33 15.63
C GLU A 339 0.85 -1.93 14.22
N ALA A 340 0.92 -3.25 14.09
CA ALA A 340 0.98 -3.93 12.79
C ALA A 340 -0.30 -3.70 11.98
N VAL A 341 -1.48 -3.78 12.60
CA VAL A 341 -2.76 -3.47 11.96
C VAL A 341 -2.81 -1.99 11.56
N THR A 342 -2.40 -1.07 12.42
CA THR A 342 -2.33 0.37 12.09
C THR A 342 -1.45 0.63 10.87
N ALA A 343 -0.33 -0.09 10.74
CA ALA A 343 0.58 0.03 9.60
C ALA A 343 0.00 -0.52 8.27
N LEU A 344 -1.04 -1.36 8.33
CA LEU A 344 -1.75 -1.90 7.17
C LEU A 344 -3.05 -1.17 6.86
N THR A 345 -3.51 -0.27 7.72
CA THR A 345 -4.86 0.32 7.64
C THR A 345 -4.84 1.85 7.76
N GLU A 346 -4.67 2.39 8.96
CA GLU A 346 -4.75 3.82 9.25
C GLU A 346 -3.59 4.61 8.61
N THR A 347 -2.36 4.10 8.71
CA THR A 347 -1.20 4.80 8.17
C THR A 347 -1.26 4.93 6.65
N PRO A 348 -1.50 3.86 5.84
CA PRO A 348 -1.66 4.01 4.41
C PRO A 348 -2.88 4.84 4.01
N ALA A 349 -4.01 4.76 4.75
CA ALA A 349 -5.15 5.65 4.51
C ALA A 349 -4.77 7.13 4.67
N ARG A 350 -4.00 7.45 5.70
CA ARG A 350 -3.48 8.80 5.92
C ARG A 350 -2.52 9.24 4.83
N ALA A 351 -1.63 8.34 4.40
CA ALA A 351 -0.64 8.62 3.36
C ALA A 351 -1.28 9.12 2.05
N VAL A 352 -2.44 8.56 1.69
CA VAL A 352 -3.17 8.92 0.46
C VAL A 352 -4.38 9.82 0.70
N GLY A 353 -4.43 10.51 1.86
CA GLY A 353 -5.45 11.53 2.16
C GLY A 353 -6.85 10.97 2.46
N ARG A 354 -6.99 9.69 2.81
CA ARG A 354 -8.26 9.00 3.06
C ARG A 354 -8.50 8.63 4.53
N SER A 355 -7.85 9.31 5.47
CA SER A 355 -7.98 9.02 6.92
C SER A 355 -9.35 9.34 7.52
N ARG A 356 -10.24 10.01 6.79
CA ARG A 356 -11.57 10.37 7.28
C ARG A 356 -12.65 9.33 6.99
N ASP A 357 -12.34 8.37 6.13
CA ASP A 357 -13.31 7.39 5.62
C ASP A 357 -12.75 5.97 5.46
N LEU A 358 -11.42 5.78 5.57
CA LEU A 358 -10.75 4.49 5.44
C LEU A 358 -9.82 4.20 6.63
N GLY A 359 -9.55 2.92 6.86
CA GLY A 359 -8.53 2.43 7.80
C GLY A 359 -9.04 2.17 9.22
N LEU A 360 -10.32 2.40 9.51
CA LEU A 360 -10.93 2.17 10.83
C LEU A 360 -12.25 1.40 10.72
N LEU A 361 -12.54 0.58 11.73
CA LEU A 361 -13.89 0.11 12.01
C LEU A 361 -14.57 1.11 12.97
N ALA A 362 -15.05 2.21 12.41
CA ALA A 362 -15.72 3.28 13.14
C ALA A 362 -16.92 3.79 12.34
N VAL A 363 -17.93 4.29 13.02
CA VAL A 363 -19.17 4.79 12.39
C VAL A 363 -18.86 5.83 11.31
N GLY A 364 -19.40 5.62 10.10
CA GLY A 364 -19.20 6.47 8.94
C GLY A 364 -17.97 6.12 8.07
N TYR A 365 -17.11 5.20 8.53
CA TYR A 365 -16.00 4.67 7.72
C TYR A 365 -16.50 3.57 6.77
N ALA A 366 -15.70 3.26 5.76
CA ALA A 366 -16.00 2.19 4.82
C ALA A 366 -16.19 0.84 5.55
N ALA A 367 -17.17 0.07 5.12
CA ALA A 367 -17.45 -1.27 5.62
C ALA A 367 -16.45 -2.28 5.05
N ASP A 368 -15.17 -2.08 5.37
CA ASP A 368 -14.04 -2.90 4.98
C ASP A 368 -13.49 -3.60 6.21
N ALA A 369 -13.50 -4.94 6.24
CA ALA A 369 -13.02 -5.71 7.38
C ALA A 369 -12.36 -7.02 6.93
N VAL A 370 -11.41 -7.48 7.73
CA VAL A 370 -10.75 -8.78 7.58
C VAL A 370 -10.92 -9.57 8.87
N LEU A 371 -11.42 -10.78 8.75
CA LEU A 371 -11.48 -11.77 9.82
C LEU A 371 -10.28 -12.70 9.65
N LEU A 372 -9.51 -12.88 10.73
CA LEU A 372 -8.29 -13.67 10.75
C LEU A 372 -8.40 -14.76 11.81
N ASP A 373 -7.84 -15.93 11.53
CA ASP A 373 -7.67 -17.01 12.50
C ASP A 373 -6.57 -16.71 13.53
N ASP A 374 -6.30 -17.65 14.44
CA ASP A 374 -5.28 -17.47 15.48
C ASP A 374 -3.84 -17.50 14.93
N GLU A 375 -3.64 -18.07 13.74
CA GLU A 375 -2.38 -18.06 13.00
C GLU A 375 -2.24 -16.83 12.07
N LEU A 376 -3.19 -15.89 12.12
CA LEU A 376 -3.28 -14.69 11.30
C LEU A 376 -3.45 -14.97 9.79
N ASN A 377 -4.07 -16.11 9.43
CA ASN A 377 -4.52 -16.35 8.07
C ASN A 377 -5.89 -15.70 7.85
N VAL A 378 -6.13 -15.26 6.63
CA VAL A 378 -7.43 -14.67 6.26
C VAL A 378 -8.50 -15.76 6.21
N ASP A 379 -9.58 -15.57 6.99
CA ASP A 379 -10.73 -16.43 7.04
C ASP A 379 -11.91 -15.83 6.26
N ALA A 380 -12.11 -14.50 6.35
CA ALA A 380 -13.11 -13.80 5.56
C ALA A 380 -12.69 -12.35 5.30
N VAL A 381 -13.09 -11.83 4.15
CA VAL A 381 -12.88 -10.43 3.74
C VAL A 381 -14.21 -9.79 3.42
N PHE A 382 -14.43 -8.60 3.98
CA PHE A 382 -15.57 -7.74 3.65
C PHE A 382 -15.02 -6.46 3.01
N ALA A 383 -15.46 -6.17 1.80
CA ALA A 383 -15.05 -4.96 1.08
C ALA A 383 -16.30 -4.21 0.59
N ALA A 384 -16.39 -2.92 0.91
CA ALA A 384 -17.57 -2.09 0.67
C ALA A 384 -18.87 -2.77 1.17
N GLY A 385 -18.82 -3.38 2.37
CA GLY A 385 -19.94 -4.06 3.03
C GLY A 385 -20.35 -5.41 2.43
N ARG A 386 -19.58 -5.94 1.49
CA ARG A 386 -19.88 -7.23 0.83
C ARG A 386 -18.82 -8.25 1.18
N HIS A 387 -19.26 -9.47 1.49
CA HIS A 387 -18.36 -10.60 1.66
C HIS A 387 -17.68 -10.91 0.31
N VAL A 388 -16.34 -10.84 0.29
CA VAL A 388 -15.54 -11.30 -0.83
C VAL A 388 -15.28 -12.79 -0.62
N LEU A 389 -15.62 -13.61 -1.61
CA LEU A 389 -15.33 -15.05 -1.54
C LEU A 389 -13.80 -15.25 -1.59
N VAL A 390 -13.27 -15.86 -0.57
CA VAL A 390 -11.83 -16.18 -0.39
C VAL A 390 -11.54 -17.57 -0.96
#